data_37e7e45aa4d98cadb6d689427df27d1d
#
_entry.id   37e7e45aa4d98cadb6d689427df27d1d
#
_cell.length_a   1.000
_cell.length_b   1.000
_cell.length_c   1.000
_cell.angle_alpha   90.00
_cell.angle_beta   90.00
_cell.angle_gamma   90.00
#
_symmetry.space_group_name_H-M   'P 1'
#
loop_
_entity.id
_entity.type
_entity.pdbx_description
1 polymer ?
#
loop_
_entity_poly.entity_id
_entity_poly.type
_entity_poly.pdbx_seq_one_letter_code
_entity_poly.pdbx_strand_id
1 'polypeptide(L)'
;MIAAMMVATLSANAQNEVGQFSLKPTVGLNIANITKFANSKVRPGLNIGLEGEYGVTEKFGVTAGFFYSQQGVKINNIELGLDWFDDNTDELVGGWAYEGKATYKLDYINIPIMAQYYLIPGLAVKAGIQPGFNALKKIGLDGTLYQGGVLGQNMRSVDESYKIGKNDGIKSFQFAIPVGLSYEYKNFVLDARYNIYLTKAFKEGDGRHSVFSITLGYKIPLN
;
A
#
# COMPACT_ATOMS: atom_id res chain seq x y z
N MET A 1 -8.17 24.03 25.77
CA MET A 1 -9.34 23.64 26.58
C MET A 1 -10.58 23.31 25.75
N ILE A 2 -10.85 23.94 24.61
CA ILE A 2 -12.05 23.67 23.78
C ILE A 2 -12.00 22.26 23.12
N ALA A 3 -10.84 21.80 22.70
CA ALA A 3 -10.67 20.46 22.10
C ALA A 3 -10.92 19.31 23.11
N ALA A 4 -10.58 19.52 24.39
CA ALA A 4 -10.82 18.53 25.42
C ALA A 4 -12.30 18.43 25.85
N MET A 5 -13.04 19.53 25.74
CA MET A 5 -14.48 19.54 25.99
C MET A 5 -15.32 18.89 24.88
N MET A 6 -14.87 18.96 23.61
CA MET A 6 -15.56 18.26 22.52
C MET A 6 -15.47 16.74 22.63
N VAL A 7 -14.42 16.20 23.22
CA VAL A 7 -14.27 14.74 23.41
C VAL A 7 -15.22 14.19 24.48
N ALA A 8 -15.58 14.97 25.49
CA ALA A 8 -16.39 14.50 26.63
C ALA A 8 -17.91 14.38 26.33
N THR A 9 -18.44 15.04 25.30
CA THR A 9 -19.87 15.03 24.98
C THR A 9 -20.29 14.05 23.89
N LEU A 10 -19.32 13.26 23.33
CA LEU A 10 -19.52 12.48 22.11
C LEU A 10 -19.67 10.97 22.32
N SER A 11 -19.75 10.48 23.57
CA SER A 11 -19.30 9.13 23.86
C SER A 11 -20.35 8.15 24.40
N ALA A 12 -21.62 8.41 24.24
CA ALA A 12 -22.61 7.51 24.88
C ALA A 12 -22.74 6.12 24.23
N ASN A 13 -22.16 5.87 23.03
CA ASN A 13 -22.33 4.60 22.33
C ASN A 13 -21.05 4.04 21.65
N ALA A 14 -19.87 4.53 22.00
CA ALA A 14 -18.60 4.10 21.37
C ALA A 14 -17.77 3.16 22.27
N GLN A 15 -18.43 2.34 23.08
CA GLN A 15 -17.80 1.25 23.84
C GLN A 15 -18.18 -0.09 23.20
N ASN A 16 -17.20 -1.00 23.12
CA ASN A 16 -17.49 -2.37 22.74
C ASN A 16 -18.41 -3.00 23.78
N GLU A 17 -19.56 -3.48 23.35
CA GLU A 17 -20.33 -4.41 24.18
C GLU A 17 -19.61 -5.75 24.20
N VAL A 18 -19.43 -6.30 25.41
CA VAL A 18 -18.77 -7.57 25.63
C VAL A 18 -19.56 -8.68 24.92
N GLY A 19 -18.88 -9.48 24.10
CA GLY A 19 -19.51 -10.54 23.32
C GLY A 19 -20.17 -10.09 22.00
N GLN A 20 -20.20 -8.78 21.72
CA GLN A 20 -20.77 -8.27 20.48
C GLN A 20 -19.82 -8.50 19.30
N PHE A 21 -20.36 -8.96 18.20
CA PHE A 21 -19.70 -8.99 16.92
C PHE A 21 -20.19 -7.84 16.04
N SER A 22 -19.28 -7.16 15.36
CA SER A 22 -19.59 -6.07 14.45
C SER A 22 -18.88 -6.29 13.10
N LEU A 23 -19.50 -5.85 12.04
CA LEU A 23 -18.95 -5.86 10.69
C LEU A 23 -18.69 -4.43 10.22
N LYS A 24 -17.55 -4.20 9.60
CA LYS A 24 -17.13 -2.86 9.21
C LYS A 24 -16.63 -2.84 7.76
N PRO A 25 -17.50 -2.57 6.76
CA PRO A 25 -17.04 -2.18 5.44
C PRO A 25 -16.21 -0.90 5.52
N THR A 26 -15.10 -0.86 4.80
CA THR A 26 -14.14 0.25 4.84
C THR A 26 -13.65 0.63 3.47
N VAL A 27 -13.36 1.90 3.28
CA VAL A 27 -12.71 2.45 2.08
C VAL A 27 -11.72 3.53 2.49
N GLY A 28 -10.63 3.65 1.78
CA GLY A 28 -9.62 4.65 2.07
C GLY A 28 -8.44 4.63 1.11
N LEU A 29 -7.35 5.24 1.55
CA LEU A 29 -6.16 5.44 0.75
C LEU A 29 -4.93 4.82 1.42
N ASN A 30 -4.06 4.29 0.59
CA ASN A 30 -2.69 3.93 0.93
C ASN A 30 -1.73 4.99 0.41
N ILE A 31 -0.71 5.27 1.19
CA ILE A 31 0.50 5.97 0.80
C ILE A 31 1.61 4.92 0.87
N ALA A 32 1.92 4.32 -0.27
CA ALA A 32 2.85 3.19 -0.36
C ALA A 32 4.19 3.61 -0.95
N ASN A 33 5.26 3.00 -0.45
CA ASN A 33 6.60 3.09 -1.00
C ASN A 33 7.32 1.75 -0.83
N ILE A 34 8.47 1.59 -1.48
CA ILE A 34 9.40 0.48 -1.25
C ILE A 34 10.75 1.09 -0.87
N THR A 35 11.25 0.70 0.31
CA THR A 35 12.53 1.22 0.84
C THR A 35 13.72 0.77 0.01
N LYS A 36 14.85 1.48 0.12
CA LYS A 36 16.13 1.17 -0.54
C LYS A 36 16.10 1.23 -2.09
N PHE A 37 15.16 1.95 -2.67
CA PHE A 37 15.20 2.33 -4.08
C PHE A 37 15.66 3.77 -4.20
N ALA A 38 16.69 4.01 -5.02
CA ALA A 38 17.08 5.37 -5.38
C ALA A 38 15.94 6.05 -6.15
N ASN A 39 15.75 7.36 -5.95
CA ASN A 39 14.72 8.17 -6.60
C ASN A 39 13.28 7.65 -6.42
N SER A 40 13.03 6.84 -5.38
CA SER A 40 11.69 6.33 -5.10
C SER A 40 10.77 7.43 -4.58
N LYS A 41 9.54 7.42 -5.06
CA LYS A 41 8.44 8.29 -4.63
C LYS A 41 7.26 7.45 -4.17
N VAL A 42 6.48 8.02 -3.27
CA VAL A 42 5.26 7.38 -2.79
C VAL A 42 4.26 7.17 -3.92
N ARG A 43 3.57 6.04 -3.89
CA ARG A 43 2.44 5.73 -4.75
C ARG A 43 1.15 5.81 -3.91
N PRO A 44 0.25 6.76 -4.18
CA PRO A 44 -1.10 6.69 -3.63
C PRO A 44 -1.86 5.51 -4.26
N GLY A 45 -2.69 4.85 -3.46
CA GLY A 45 -3.47 3.70 -3.89
C GLY A 45 -4.77 3.57 -3.11
N LEU A 46 -5.70 2.78 -3.63
CA LEU A 46 -6.95 2.45 -2.96
C LEU A 46 -6.71 1.39 -1.87
N ASN A 47 -7.44 1.52 -0.77
CA ASN A 47 -7.58 0.50 0.26
C ASN A 47 -9.07 0.29 0.54
N ILE A 48 -9.59 -0.87 0.19
CA ILE A 48 -10.99 -1.21 0.39
C ILE A 48 -11.10 -2.59 1.00
N GLY A 49 -11.99 -2.78 1.97
CA GLY A 49 -12.11 -4.05 2.64
C GLY A 49 -13.29 -4.16 3.57
N LEU A 50 -13.31 -5.31 4.23
CA LEU A 50 -14.28 -5.67 5.23
C LEU A 50 -13.52 -6.15 6.46
N GLU A 51 -13.79 -5.55 7.62
CA GLU A 51 -13.20 -5.92 8.91
C GLU A 51 -14.32 -6.36 9.86
N GLY A 52 -14.18 -7.54 10.47
CA GLY A 52 -14.98 -7.98 11.60
C GLY A 52 -14.30 -7.57 12.90
N GLU A 53 -15.08 -7.21 13.90
CA GLU A 53 -14.62 -6.85 15.22
C GLU A 53 -15.43 -7.62 16.27
N TYR A 54 -14.74 -8.21 17.25
CA TYR A 54 -15.34 -8.89 18.38
C TYR A 54 -14.90 -8.21 19.69
N GLY A 55 -15.86 -7.79 20.49
CA GLY A 55 -15.65 -7.21 21.80
C GLY A 55 -15.36 -8.28 22.83
N VAL A 56 -14.11 -8.39 23.29
CA VAL A 56 -13.70 -9.35 24.33
C VAL A 56 -13.99 -8.79 25.73
N THR A 57 -13.73 -7.52 25.92
CA THR A 57 -14.09 -6.74 27.11
C THR A 57 -14.54 -5.34 26.69
N GLU A 58 -15.03 -4.53 27.61
CA GLU A 58 -15.39 -3.13 27.33
C GLU A 58 -14.25 -2.32 26.69
N LYS A 59 -12.99 -2.65 27.01
CA LYS A 59 -11.81 -1.93 26.52
C LYS A 59 -10.97 -2.72 25.50
N PHE A 60 -11.20 -4.02 25.35
CA PHE A 60 -10.38 -4.87 24.50
C PHE A 60 -11.23 -5.60 23.48
N GLY A 61 -10.80 -5.53 22.21
CA GLY A 61 -11.40 -6.24 21.10
C GLY A 61 -10.34 -6.90 20.21
N VAL A 62 -10.82 -7.80 19.38
CA VAL A 62 -10.02 -8.43 18.33
C VAL A 62 -10.68 -8.12 16.99
N THR A 63 -9.88 -7.74 16.01
CA THR A 63 -10.37 -7.50 14.64
C THR A 63 -9.68 -8.43 13.65
N ALA A 64 -10.43 -8.86 12.63
CA ALA A 64 -9.89 -9.60 11.49
C ALA A 64 -10.60 -9.13 10.21
N GLY A 65 -9.87 -9.07 9.09
CA GLY A 65 -10.45 -8.53 7.88
C GLY A 65 -9.80 -8.98 6.58
N PHE A 66 -10.43 -8.59 5.48
CA PHE A 66 -9.94 -8.76 4.12
C PHE A 66 -9.89 -7.41 3.42
N PHE A 67 -8.73 -7.05 2.88
CA PHE A 67 -8.52 -5.76 2.24
C PHE A 67 -7.85 -5.93 0.88
N TYR A 68 -8.46 -5.40 -0.16
CA TYR A 68 -7.76 -5.11 -1.40
C TYR A 68 -6.97 -3.83 -1.23
N SER A 69 -5.66 -3.93 -1.39
CA SER A 69 -4.70 -2.89 -1.05
C SER A 69 -3.80 -2.61 -2.23
N GLN A 70 -3.96 -1.45 -2.87
CA GLN A 70 -3.06 -0.98 -3.91
C GLN A 70 -1.79 -0.44 -3.30
N GLN A 71 -0.66 -1.03 -3.67
CA GLN A 71 0.67 -0.72 -3.16
C GLN A 71 1.68 -0.60 -4.30
N GLY A 72 2.93 -0.35 -3.94
CA GLY A 72 4.04 -0.29 -4.88
C GLY A 72 4.88 0.95 -4.71
N VAL A 73 5.57 1.36 -5.78
CA VAL A 73 6.51 2.47 -5.77
C VAL A 73 6.52 3.17 -7.12
N LYS A 74 6.74 4.49 -7.11
CA LYS A 74 7.11 5.25 -8.30
C LYS A 74 8.61 5.50 -8.28
N ILE A 75 9.27 5.34 -9.41
CA ILE A 75 10.69 5.64 -9.59
C ILE A 75 10.75 6.73 -10.66
N ASN A 76 11.30 7.88 -10.30
CA ASN A 76 11.51 8.99 -11.21
C ASN A 76 12.93 8.99 -11.76
N ASN A 77 13.16 9.68 -12.87
CA ASN A 77 14.47 9.87 -13.48
C ASN A 77 15.15 8.51 -13.76
N ILE A 78 14.43 7.65 -14.47
CA ILE A 78 15.00 6.42 -15.01
C ILE A 78 15.59 6.76 -16.36
N GLU A 79 16.87 6.50 -16.49
CA GLU A 79 17.60 6.56 -17.75
C GLU A 79 18.09 5.16 -18.04
N LEU A 80 17.63 4.58 -19.12
CA LEU A 80 18.05 3.27 -19.62
C LEU A 80 18.48 3.44 -21.07
N GLY A 81 19.57 2.86 -21.45
CA GLY A 81 20.07 2.88 -22.82
C GLY A 81 20.81 1.61 -23.17
N LEU A 82 20.84 1.31 -24.44
CA LEU A 82 21.64 0.25 -25.04
C LEU A 82 22.14 0.75 -26.38
N ASP A 83 23.45 0.77 -26.54
CA ASP A 83 24.13 1.11 -27.80
C ASP A 83 24.57 -0.16 -28.51
N TRP A 84 24.43 -0.17 -29.81
CA TRP A 84 24.89 -1.27 -30.67
C TRP A 84 26.08 -0.80 -31.48
N PHE A 85 27.15 -1.59 -31.44
CA PHE A 85 28.38 -1.37 -32.18
C PHE A 85 28.50 -2.41 -33.29
N ASP A 86 29.13 -2.03 -34.39
CA ASP A 86 29.51 -2.97 -35.43
C ASP A 86 30.66 -3.85 -34.97
N ASP A 87 30.50 -5.17 -35.08
CA ASP A 87 31.49 -6.15 -34.59
C ASP A 87 32.85 -6.08 -35.30
N ASN A 88 32.98 -5.43 -36.46
CA ASN A 88 34.18 -5.35 -37.23
C ASN A 88 34.90 -3.99 -37.14
N THR A 89 34.14 -2.92 -36.92
CA THR A 89 34.70 -1.55 -36.97
C THR A 89 34.67 -0.86 -35.62
N ASP A 90 34.00 -1.45 -34.62
CA ASP A 90 33.73 -0.85 -33.30
C ASP A 90 33.06 0.52 -33.38
N GLU A 91 32.35 0.78 -34.50
CA GLU A 91 31.55 1.99 -34.69
C GLU A 91 30.16 1.83 -34.16
N LEU A 92 29.61 2.92 -33.56
CA LEU A 92 28.23 2.97 -33.09
C LEU A 92 27.25 2.95 -34.26
N VAL A 93 26.53 1.85 -34.43
CA VAL A 93 25.55 1.67 -35.53
C VAL A 93 24.10 1.94 -35.09
N GLY A 94 23.83 2.01 -33.81
CA GLY A 94 22.49 2.28 -33.33
C GLY A 94 22.37 2.17 -31.82
N GLY A 95 21.16 2.46 -31.33
CA GLY A 95 20.85 2.35 -29.92
C GLY A 95 19.40 2.72 -29.63
N TRP A 96 19.03 2.51 -28.38
CA TRP A 96 17.82 3.08 -27.81
C TRP A 96 18.11 3.63 -26.43
N ALA A 97 17.39 4.68 -26.06
CA ALA A 97 17.42 5.22 -24.72
C ALA A 97 15.99 5.50 -24.27
N TYR A 98 15.71 5.24 -22.99
CA TYR A 98 14.46 5.58 -22.34
C TYR A 98 14.76 6.53 -21.19
N GLU A 99 14.07 7.66 -21.19
CA GLU A 99 14.08 8.63 -20.10
C GLU A 99 12.66 8.80 -19.58
N GLY A 100 12.46 8.62 -18.28
CA GLY A 100 11.11 8.76 -17.75
C GLY A 100 10.94 8.28 -16.33
N LYS A 101 9.75 7.75 -16.09
CA LYS A 101 9.30 7.24 -14.79
C LYS A 101 8.81 5.81 -14.94
N ALA A 102 9.09 4.98 -13.95
CA ALA A 102 8.46 3.68 -13.82
C ALA A 102 7.60 3.63 -12.57
N THR A 103 6.43 3.03 -12.68
CA THR A 103 5.53 2.80 -11.57
C THR A 103 5.30 1.30 -11.40
N TYR A 104 5.82 0.72 -10.33
CA TYR A 104 5.47 -0.63 -9.93
C TYR A 104 4.12 -0.61 -9.23
N LYS A 105 3.11 -1.20 -9.87
CA LYS A 105 1.75 -1.37 -9.34
C LYS A 105 1.64 -2.79 -8.80
N LEU A 106 1.69 -2.91 -7.48
CA LEU A 106 1.66 -4.20 -6.77
C LEU A 106 0.46 -4.17 -5.84
N ASP A 107 -0.60 -4.87 -6.22
CA ASP A 107 -1.81 -4.90 -5.43
C ASP A 107 -1.89 -6.22 -4.67
N TYR A 108 -2.36 -6.15 -3.43
CA TYR A 108 -2.40 -7.28 -2.51
C TYR A 108 -3.79 -7.47 -1.91
N ILE A 109 -4.11 -8.72 -1.61
CA ILE A 109 -5.16 -9.06 -0.64
C ILE A 109 -4.46 -9.23 0.70
N ASN A 110 -4.76 -8.33 1.63
CA ASN A 110 -4.23 -8.33 2.99
C ASN A 110 -5.26 -8.87 3.96
N ILE A 111 -4.81 -9.65 4.94
CA ILE A 111 -5.65 -10.26 5.98
C ILE A 111 -5.12 -9.82 7.35
N PRO A 112 -5.38 -8.59 7.80
CA PRO A 112 -4.99 -8.15 9.13
C PRO A 112 -5.78 -8.89 10.20
N ILE A 113 -5.08 -9.32 11.25
CA ILE A 113 -5.64 -9.82 12.50
C ILE A 113 -5.00 -8.98 13.60
N MET A 114 -5.82 -8.20 14.33
CA MET A 114 -5.29 -7.19 15.23
C MET A 114 -6.00 -7.25 16.59
N ALA A 115 -5.24 -6.98 17.64
CA ALA A 115 -5.75 -6.59 18.93
C ALA A 115 -6.07 -5.08 18.92
N GLN A 116 -7.12 -4.70 19.59
CA GLN A 116 -7.58 -3.33 19.71
C GLN A 116 -7.83 -3.01 21.19
N TYR A 117 -7.28 -1.88 21.67
CA TYR A 117 -7.48 -1.44 23.03
C TYR A 117 -7.97 0.01 23.05
N TYR A 118 -9.12 0.22 23.66
CA TYR A 118 -9.73 1.53 23.83
C TYR A 118 -9.08 2.31 24.97
N LEU A 119 -8.41 3.40 24.64
CA LEU A 119 -7.77 4.32 25.60
C LEU A 119 -8.81 5.18 26.32
N ILE A 120 -9.72 5.71 25.52
CA ILE A 120 -10.90 6.48 25.93
C ILE A 120 -12.06 6.06 25.02
N PRO A 121 -13.32 6.38 25.36
CA PRO A 121 -14.45 6.09 24.48
C PRO A 121 -14.21 6.57 23.04
N GLY A 122 -14.34 5.67 22.10
CA GLY A 122 -14.14 5.91 20.67
C GLY A 122 -12.69 5.88 20.17
N LEU A 123 -11.67 6.13 21.00
CA LEU A 123 -10.27 6.13 20.57
C LEU A 123 -9.59 4.82 21.00
N ALA A 124 -9.10 4.07 20.01
CA ALA A 124 -8.38 2.84 20.24
C ALA A 124 -7.01 2.82 19.56
N VAL A 125 -6.06 2.12 20.20
CA VAL A 125 -4.81 1.69 19.60
C VAL A 125 -4.98 0.28 19.07
N LYS A 126 -4.35 -0.03 17.94
CA LYS A 126 -4.44 -1.33 17.27
C LYS A 126 -3.05 -1.82 16.92
N ALA A 127 -2.81 -3.13 17.14
CA ALA A 127 -1.60 -3.78 16.67
C ALA A 127 -1.88 -5.25 16.38
N GLY A 128 -1.11 -5.85 15.46
CA GLY A 128 -1.35 -7.24 15.08
C GLY A 128 -0.39 -7.78 14.03
N ILE A 129 -0.89 -8.72 13.27
CA ILE A 129 -0.19 -9.36 12.16
C ILE A 129 -1.02 -9.23 10.88
N GLN A 130 -0.34 -9.18 9.75
CA GLN A 130 -0.99 -9.03 8.45
C GLN A 130 -0.26 -9.84 7.38
N PRO A 131 -0.66 -11.09 7.13
CA PRO A 131 -0.30 -11.77 5.89
C PRO A 131 -0.97 -11.07 4.70
N GLY A 132 -0.27 -11.08 3.56
CA GLY A 132 -0.77 -10.51 2.31
C GLY A 132 -0.34 -11.32 1.11
N PHE A 133 -1.23 -11.45 0.14
CA PHE A 133 -1.03 -12.21 -1.09
C PHE A 133 -1.15 -11.29 -2.29
N ASN A 134 -0.18 -11.35 -3.18
CA ASN A 134 -0.19 -10.49 -4.36
C ASN A 134 -1.33 -10.90 -5.31
N ALA A 135 -2.17 -9.93 -5.63
CA ALA A 135 -3.31 -10.08 -6.54
C ALA A 135 -3.00 -9.55 -7.95
N LEU A 136 -2.14 -8.55 -8.05
CA LEU A 136 -1.81 -7.93 -9.33
C LEU A 136 -0.40 -7.37 -9.34
N LYS A 137 0.32 -7.60 -10.45
CA LYS A 137 1.65 -7.07 -10.72
C LYS A 137 1.67 -6.39 -12.07
N LYS A 138 1.94 -5.10 -12.09
CA LYS A 138 2.12 -4.32 -13.33
C LYS A 138 3.27 -3.34 -13.17
N ILE A 139 3.95 -3.05 -14.27
CA ILE A 139 4.85 -1.92 -14.41
C ILE A 139 4.24 -0.95 -15.41
N GLY A 140 4.13 0.30 -15.02
CA GLY A 140 3.76 1.40 -15.91
C GLY A 140 5.02 2.20 -16.24
N LEU A 141 5.21 2.50 -17.50
CA LEU A 141 6.28 3.36 -18.02
C LEU A 141 5.64 4.64 -18.56
N ASP A 142 6.17 5.78 -18.14
CA ASP A 142 5.73 7.12 -18.55
C ASP A 142 6.97 7.95 -18.84
N GLY A 143 7.27 8.18 -20.12
CA GLY A 143 8.48 8.88 -20.54
C GLY A 143 8.66 8.96 -22.05
N THR A 144 9.89 9.11 -22.48
CA THR A 144 10.28 9.21 -23.88
C THR A 144 11.26 8.10 -24.24
N LEU A 145 10.96 7.40 -25.31
CA LEU A 145 11.84 6.42 -25.95
C LEU A 145 12.54 7.08 -27.14
N TYR A 146 13.84 7.06 -27.11
CA TYR A 146 14.70 7.48 -28.20
C TYR A 146 15.19 6.23 -28.93
N GLN A 147 15.05 6.21 -30.24
CA GLN A 147 15.52 5.12 -31.08
C GLN A 147 16.22 5.67 -32.33
N GLY A 148 17.44 5.24 -32.60
CA GLY A 148 18.21 5.68 -33.77
C GLY A 148 19.71 5.63 -33.57
N GLY A 149 20.47 5.72 -34.64
CA GLY A 149 21.93 5.54 -34.68
C GLY A 149 22.75 6.73 -34.24
N VAL A 150 22.24 7.87 -33.97
CA VAL A 150 22.90 9.01 -33.31
C VAL A 150 21.79 9.80 -32.64
N LEU A 151 21.89 10.00 -31.37
CA LEU A 151 20.97 10.69 -30.49
C LEU A 151 19.90 11.55 -31.19
N GLY A 152 18.65 11.08 -31.20
CA GLY A 152 17.50 11.95 -31.39
C GLY A 152 16.76 11.90 -32.71
N GLN A 153 16.93 10.91 -33.60
CA GLN A 153 16.19 10.90 -34.87
C GLN A 153 14.77 10.37 -34.81
N ASN A 154 14.43 9.52 -33.82
CA ASN A 154 13.05 9.06 -33.61
C ASN A 154 12.72 9.11 -32.12
N MET A 155 11.91 10.08 -31.71
CA MET A 155 11.38 10.19 -30.36
C MET A 155 9.94 9.67 -30.31
N ARG A 156 9.65 8.79 -29.37
CA ARG A 156 8.28 8.29 -29.13
C ARG A 156 7.92 8.49 -27.66
N SER A 157 6.81 9.15 -27.39
CA SER A 157 6.21 9.16 -26.06
C SER A 157 5.69 7.77 -25.70
N VAL A 158 5.99 7.31 -24.51
CA VAL A 158 5.56 6.02 -23.98
C VAL A 158 4.74 6.28 -22.72
N ASP A 159 3.46 5.90 -22.76
CA ASP A 159 2.58 5.80 -21.60
C ASP A 159 1.89 4.44 -21.65
N GLU A 160 2.62 3.42 -21.20
CA GLU A 160 2.18 2.04 -21.33
C GLU A 160 2.29 1.31 -19.99
N SER A 161 1.42 0.32 -19.78
CA SER A 161 1.43 -0.53 -18.60
C SER A 161 1.47 -2.00 -18.99
N TYR A 162 2.46 -2.71 -18.51
CA TYR A 162 2.69 -4.12 -18.79
C TYR A 162 2.41 -4.98 -17.56
N LYS A 163 1.74 -6.12 -17.77
CA LYS A 163 1.64 -7.15 -16.72
C LYS A 163 2.99 -7.81 -16.54
N ILE A 164 3.39 -7.92 -15.29
CA ILE A 164 4.62 -8.60 -14.92
C ILE A 164 4.30 -10.09 -14.71
N GLY A 165 5.13 -10.99 -15.26
CA GLY A 165 4.91 -12.43 -15.23
C GLY A 165 5.17 -13.07 -13.85
N LYS A 166 4.97 -14.41 -13.75
CA LYS A 166 5.15 -15.14 -12.47
C LYS A 166 6.62 -15.24 -12.01
N ASN A 167 7.59 -15.15 -12.92
CA ASN A 167 9.04 -15.31 -12.62
C ASN A 167 9.81 -13.99 -12.51
N ASP A 168 9.15 -12.92 -12.23
CA ASP A 168 9.58 -11.54 -12.32
C ASP A 168 10.39 -10.98 -11.15
N GLY A 169 10.88 -11.81 -10.27
CA GLY A 169 11.63 -11.35 -9.10
C GLY A 169 10.79 -10.74 -7.98
N ILE A 170 9.47 -10.55 -8.16
CA ILE A 170 8.57 -9.99 -7.13
C ILE A 170 7.96 -11.09 -6.27
N LYS A 171 8.02 -10.96 -4.96
CA LYS A 171 7.43 -11.92 -4.03
C LYS A 171 5.92 -11.85 -4.05
N SER A 172 5.26 -13.02 -4.12
CA SER A 172 3.80 -13.11 -4.10
C SER A 172 3.20 -13.07 -2.69
N PHE A 173 4.00 -13.32 -1.67
CA PHE A 173 3.60 -13.28 -0.27
C PHE A 173 4.35 -12.17 0.46
N GLN A 174 3.62 -11.46 1.31
CA GLN A 174 4.18 -10.47 2.24
C GLN A 174 3.63 -10.69 3.65
N PHE A 175 4.40 -10.28 4.64
CA PHE A 175 4.01 -10.31 6.03
C PHE A 175 4.37 -8.99 6.70
N ALA A 176 3.42 -8.41 7.42
CA ALA A 176 3.59 -7.14 8.09
C ALA A 176 3.08 -7.18 9.54
N ILE A 177 3.57 -6.24 10.34
CA ILE A 177 3.04 -5.86 11.64
C ILE A 177 2.33 -4.52 11.45
N PRO A 178 0.98 -4.50 11.36
CA PRO A 178 0.20 -3.27 11.37
C PRO A 178 0.16 -2.70 12.78
N VAL A 179 0.38 -1.40 12.89
CA VAL A 179 0.16 -0.61 14.11
C VAL A 179 -0.67 0.62 13.73
N GLY A 180 -1.62 1.01 14.57
CA GLY A 180 -2.51 2.10 14.20
C GLY A 180 -3.34 2.65 15.34
N LEU A 181 -4.11 3.66 14.97
CA LEU A 181 -5.11 4.32 15.79
C LEU A 181 -6.43 4.28 15.07
N SER A 182 -7.51 4.07 15.78
CA SER A 182 -8.86 4.24 15.26
C SER A 182 -9.68 5.15 16.15
N TYR A 183 -10.52 5.95 15.52
CA TYR A 183 -11.48 6.80 16.21
C TYR A 183 -12.88 6.50 15.71
N GLU A 184 -13.74 6.09 16.63
CA GLU A 184 -15.14 5.80 16.38
C GLU A 184 -16.01 6.96 16.86
N TYR A 185 -16.84 7.47 15.98
CA TYR A 185 -17.86 8.44 16.25
C TYR A 185 -19.22 7.94 15.78
N LYS A 186 -20.13 7.64 16.68
CA LYS A 186 -21.34 6.89 16.38
C LYS A 186 -20.96 5.54 15.74
N ASN A 187 -21.31 5.34 14.49
CA ASN A 187 -20.96 4.12 13.74
C ASN A 187 -19.84 4.35 12.71
N PHE A 188 -19.37 5.60 12.56
CA PHE A 188 -18.25 5.88 11.66
C PHE A 188 -16.91 5.65 12.36
N VAL A 189 -16.02 4.95 11.71
CA VAL A 189 -14.69 4.64 12.24
C VAL A 189 -13.64 5.17 11.27
N LEU A 190 -12.85 6.13 11.73
CA LEU A 190 -11.63 6.57 11.05
C LEU A 190 -10.45 5.75 11.59
N ASP A 191 -9.75 5.06 10.72
CA ASP A 191 -8.60 4.21 11.07
C ASP A 191 -7.36 4.71 10.33
N ALA A 192 -6.28 4.97 11.07
CA ALA A 192 -4.97 5.33 10.54
C ALA A 192 -3.96 4.26 10.94
N ARG A 193 -3.29 3.65 9.96
CA ARG A 193 -2.52 2.42 10.15
C ARG A 193 -1.19 2.51 9.41
N TYR A 194 -0.10 2.17 10.08
CA TYR A 194 1.20 1.97 9.47
C TYR A 194 1.55 0.47 9.45
N ASN A 195 1.89 -0.04 8.28
CA ASN A 195 2.21 -1.44 8.09
C ASN A 195 3.73 -1.61 7.98
N ILE A 196 4.32 -2.24 9.00
CA ILE A 196 5.76 -2.54 9.08
C ILE A 196 5.98 -3.90 8.41
N TYR A 197 6.48 -3.90 7.17
CA TYR A 197 6.71 -5.14 6.43
C TYR A 197 8.01 -5.83 6.85
N LEU A 198 7.91 -7.09 7.23
CA LEU A 198 9.04 -7.94 7.62
C LEU A 198 9.64 -8.65 6.40
N THR A 199 8.85 -8.92 5.38
CA THR A 199 9.28 -9.58 4.15
C THR A 199 9.82 -8.56 3.14
N LYS A 200 10.79 -8.98 2.33
CA LYS A 200 11.28 -8.22 1.18
C LYS A 200 10.22 -8.21 0.07
N ALA A 201 10.11 -7.12 -0.68
CA ALA A 201 9.20 -6.99 -1.82
C ALA A 201 9.68 -7.80 -3.04
N PHE A 202 11.00 -7.92 -3.20
CA PHE A 202 11.65 -8.61 -4.31
C PHE A 202 12.42 -9.84 -3.83
N LYS A 203 12.68 -10.77 -4.75
CA LYS A 203 13.52 -11.95 -4.49
C LYS A 203 14.96 -11.54 -4.31
N GLU A 204 15.43 -10.58 -5.13
CA GLU A 204 16.74 -9.97 -5.08
C GLU A 204 16.65 -8.55 -4.49
N GLY A 205 17.66 -8.13 -3.73
CA GLY A 205 17.68 -6.87 -3.03
C GLY A 205 16.95 -6.89 -1.67
N ASP A 206 17.00 -5.76 -0.95
CA ASP A 206 16.55 -5.63 0.44
C ASP A 206 15.34 -4.71 0.60
N GLY A 207 14.72 -4.25 -0.51
CA GLY A 207 13.58 -3.37 -0.48
C GLY A 207 12.37 -4.01 0.21
N ARG A 208 11.74 -3.29 1.12
CA ARG A 208 10.52 -3.69 1.81
C ARG A 208 9.42 -2.67 1.55
N HIS A 209 8.19 -3.14 1.52
CA HIS A 209 7.05 -2.23 1.48
C HIS A 209 7.02 -1.36 2.74
N SER A 210 6.59 -0.12 2.59
CA SER A 210 6.28 0.83 3.64
C SER A 210 4.96 1.47 3.27
N VAL A 211 3.91 1.18 4.03
CA VAL A 211 2.55 1.57 3.67
C VAL A 211 1.87 2.22 4.85
N PHE A 212 1.48 3.47 4.67
CA PHE A 212 0.58 4.16 5.56
C PHE A 212 -0.82 4.15 4.95
N SER A 213 -1.82 3.78 5.73
CA SER A 213 -3.22 3.66 5.30
C SER A 213 -4.12 4.54 6.15
N ILE A 214 -5.05 5.24 5.50
CA ILE A 214 -6.15 5.93 6.17
C ILE A 214 -7.43 5.40 5.59
N THR A 215 -8.33 4.87 6.42
CA THR A 215 -9.61 4.32 5.99
C THR A 215 -10.75 4.87 6.82
N LEU A 216 -11.89 5.05 6.17
CA LEU A 216 -13.17 5.34 6.79
C LEU A 216 -14.04 4.09 6.67
N GLY A 217 -14.60 3.65 7.77
CA GLY A 217 -15.50 2.50 7.85
C GLY A 217 -16.84 2.88 8.49
N TYR A 218 -17.81 2.00 8.33
CA TYR A 218 -19.08 2.08 9.03
C TYR A 218 -19.29 0.79 9.82
N LYS A 219 -19.39 0.90 11.14
CA LYS A 219 -19.55 -0.23 12.08
C LYS A 219 -21.02 -0.64 12.17
N ILE A 220 -21.30 -1.88 11.81
CA ILE A 220 -22.61 -2.49 11.84
C ILE A 220 -22.59 -3.55 12.93
N PRO A 221 -23.21 -3.30 14.09
CA PRO A 221 -23.37 -4.33 15.11
C PRO A 221 -24.21 -5.49 14.57
N LEU A 222 -23.76 -6.71 14.80
CA LEU A 222 -24.48 -7.94 14.48
C LEU A 222 -24.85 -8.61 15.80
N ASN A 223 -26.14 -8.81 15.98
CA ASN A 223 -26.68 -9.47 17.18
C ASN A 223 -26.69 -10.99 16.99
#